data_a815b1d0a8dbfc9d1c93028978ae72df
#
_entry.id   a815b1d0a8dbfc9d1c93028978ae72df
#
_cell.length_a   1.000
_cell.length_b   1.000
_cell.length_c   1.000
_cell.angle_alpha   90.00
_cell.angle_beta   90.00
_cell.angle_gamma   90.00
#
_symmetry.space_group_name_H-M   'P 1'
#
loop_
_entity.id
_entity.type
_entity.pdbx_description
1 polymer ?
#
loop_
_entity_poly.entity_id
_entity_poly.type
_entity_poly.pdbx_seq_one_letter_code
_entity_poly.pdbx_strand_id
1 'polypeptide(L)'
;MLLACKSNSEENMSTLNLTQEWDKTFPKSELVNHSKVTFHNRYGIELAADMYVPKNAGDKLPAIAVSGPFGAVKEQSSGLYAQHMAERGFVTVAFDPSFTGESGGEPRRMASPDINTEDFLAAVDFLSNCELVDPERIGIIGICGFGGMAVNAASLDPRIKATVASTMYDMSKVNVEGYFASEDTPAQRMEKRKALAAQRTKDYATGTYERAGGVIDPLPEDAPWFVKDYHAYYKTPRGYHARSGNSNDGWNVIGCQSFLNQPLLAWAGEIENPVLLIHGEKAHSRYFSEYAFERMTGQSVVGENAVAGNKEIMIIPGATHVDLYDDVAGVIPYDKMETIFKTNLK
;
A
#
# COMPACT_ATOMS: atom_id res chain seq x y z
N MET A 1 -12.64 26.96 -0.40
CA MET A 1 -11.87 26.33 0.66
C MET A 1 -10.99 25.18 0.15
N LEU A 2 -10.66 25.17 -1.13
CA LEU A 2 -9.86 24.10 -1.83
C LEU A 2 -8.37 24.46 -2.01
N LEU A 3 -7.87 25.52 -1.38
CA LEU A 3 -6.51 26.08 -1.60
C LEU A 3 -5.52 25.81 -0.47
N ALA A 4 -5.91 25.08 0.58
CA ALA A 4 -5.15 24.99 1.83
C ALA A 4 -3.98 23.97 1.83
N CYS A 5 -3.87 23.10 0.82
CA CYS A 5 -2.76 22.16 0.68
C CYS A 5 -2.17 22.30 -0.72
N LYS A 6 -1.28 23.25 -0.89
CA LYS A 6 -0.52 23.42 -2.14
C LYS A 6 0.85 22.76 -2.00
N SER A 7 1.30 22.08 -3.07
CA SER A 7 2.72 21.73 -3.19
C SER A 7 3.53 23.04 -3.22
N ASN A 8 4.68 23.05 -2.55
CA ASN A 8 5.55 24.22 -2.36
C ASN A 8 6.26 24.74 -3.64
N SER A 9 5.67 24.60 -4.81
CA SER A 9 6.18 25.20 -6.04
C SER A 9 5.04 25.79 -6.85
N GLU A 10 4.78 27.07 -6.65
CA GLU A 10 3.87 27.87 -7.50
C GLU A 10 4.34 27.94 -8.98
N GLU A 11 5.45 27.33 -9.35
CA GLU A 11 6.04 27.37 -10.70
C GLU A 11 6.00 26.05 -11.48
N ASN A 12 5.66 24.91 -10.88
CA ASN A 12 5.52 23.65 -11.62
C ASN A 12 4.04 23.22 -11.68
N MET A 13 3.38 23.57 -12.79
CA MET A 13 2.11 22.92 -13.13
C MET A 13 2.37 21.41 -13.22
N SER A 14 1.50 20.61 -12.58
CA SER A 14 1.58 19.14 -12.67
C SER A 14 1.70 18.71 -14.13
N THR A 15 2.62 17.79 -14.39
CA THR A 15 2.78 17.17 -15.71
C THR A 15 1.85 15.98 -15.91
N LEU A 16 1.17 15.55 -14.84
CA LEU A 16 0.29 14.39 -14.84
C LEU A 16 -1.10 14.73 -15.39
N ASN A 17 -1.64 13.81 -16.19
CA ASN A 17 -3.00 13.90 -16.69
C ASN A 17 -3.97 13.19 -15.74
N LEU A 18 -4.53 13.93 -14.78
CA LEU A 18 -5.39 13.37 -13.74
C LEU A 18 -6.85 13.30 -14.18
N THR A 19 -7.47 12.13 -14.03
CA THR A 19 -8.90 11.90 -14.27
C THR A 19 -9.73 12.64 -13.22
N GLN A 20 -10.63 13.55 -13.65
CA GLN A 20 -11.46 14.35 -12.75
C GLN A 20 -12.81 13.68 -12.41
N GLU A 21 -13.23 12.70 -13.18
CA GLU A 21 -14.47 11.96 -12.95
C GLU A 21 -14.32 11.00 -11.76
N TRP A 22 -15.46 10.67 -11.14
CA TRP A 22 -15.48 9.64 -10.09
C TRP A 22 -15.52 8.26 -10.73
N ASP A 23 -14.35 7.67 -10.93
CA ASP A 23 -14.17 6.36 -11.55
C ASP A 23 -13.68 5.29 -10.56
N LYS A 24 -13.97 5.49 -9.29
CA LYS A 24 -13.56 4.58 -8.21
C LYS A 24 -14.47 3.36 -8.11
N THR A 25 -13.93 2.26 -7.60
CA THR A 25 -14.66 0.99 -7.40
C THR A 25 -15.63 1.01 -6.20
N PHE A 26 -15.75 2.15 -5.54
CA PHE A 26 -16.62 2.35 -4.38
C PHE A 26 -17.43 3.65 -4.53
N PRO A 27 -18.60 3.77 -3.86
CA PRO A 27 -19.44 4.94 -3.96
C PRO A 27 -18.81 6.17 -3.31
N LYS A 28 -19.13 7.34 -3.84
CA LYS A 28 -18.70 8.63 -3.28
C LYS A 28 -19.46 8.92 -1.99
N SER A 29 -18.74 9.30 -0.95
CA SER A 29 -19.33 9.72 0.32
C SER A 29 -19.82 11.17 0.26
N GLU A 30 -21.01 11.40 0.86
CA GLU A 30 -21.54 12.74 1.06
C GLU A 30 -20.99 13.44 2.31
N LEU A 31 -20.18 12.75 3.13
CA LEU A 31 -19.64 13.30 4.38
C LEU A 31 -18.27 13.97 4.19
N VAL A 32 -17.64 13.77 3.05
CA VAL A 32 -16.29 14.27 2.78
C VAL A 32 -16.23 15.09 1.48
N ASN A 33 -15.27 16.01 1.42
CA ASN A 33 -14.84 16.66 0.19
C ASN A 33 -13.71 15.86 -0.41
N HIS A 34 -13.74 15.67 -1.72
CA HIS A 34 -12.71 14.97 -2.48
C HIS A 34 -12.04 15.91 -3.48
N SER A 35 -10.74 15.80 -3.63
CA SER A 35 -9.96 16.52 -4.66
C SER A 35 -8.74 15.70 -5.07
N LYS A 36 -8.28 15.90 -6.31
CA LYS A 36 -6.99 15.38 -6.77
C LYS A 36 -5.88 16.33 -6.32
N VAL A 37 -4.78 15.75 -5.86
CA VAL A 37 -3.57 16.48 -5.49
C VAL A 37 -2.34 15.77 -6.05
N THR A 38 -1.23 16.49 -6.20
CA THR A 38 0.06 15.91 -6.57
C THR A 38 1.15 16.40 -5.62
N PHE A 39 2.18 15.59 -5.44
CA PHE A 39 3.38 15.93 -4.69
C PHE A 39 4.57 15.13 -5.23
N HIS A 40 5.79 15.54 -4.92
CA HIS A 40 7.00 14.89 -5.41
C HIS A 40 7.69 14.13 -4.27
N ASN A 41 8.22 12.95 -4.59
CA ASN A 41 9.16 12.29 -3.71
C ASN A 41 10.59 12.85 -3.90
N ARG A 42 11.52 12.47 -3.03
CA ARG A 42 12.93 12.96 -3.09
C ARG A 42 13.68 12.57 -4.37
N TYR A 43 13.16 11.64 -5.15
CA TYR A 43 13.69 11.25 -6.47
C TYR A 43 13.14 12.12 -7.60
N GLY A 44 12.28 13.10 -7.29
CA GLY A 44 11.64 13.97 -8.27
C GLY A 44 10.50 13.31 -9.04
N ILE A 45 10.02 12.14 -8.59
CA ILE A 45 8.86 11.50 -9.18
C ILE A 45 7.60 12.18 -8.65
N GLU A 46 6.75 12.68 -9.55
CA GLU A 46 5.47 13.27 -9.21
C GLU A 46 4.44 12.17 -8.93
N LEU A 47 3.82 12.22 -7.75
CA LEU A 47 2.82 11.26 -7.31
C LEU A 47 1.42 11.86 -7.42
N ALA A 48 0.48 11.08 -7.94
CA ALA A 48 -0.93 11.41 -8.00
C ALA A 48 -1.67 10.83 -6.79
N ALA A 49 -2.50 11.65 -6.16
CA ALA A 49 -3.28 11.24 -5.00
C ALA A 49 -4.71 11.78 -5.02
N ASP A 50 -5.58 11.05 -4.35
CA ASP A 50 -6.93 11.47 -3.97
C ASP A 50 -6.91 11.95 -2.52
N MET A 51 -7.23 13.20 -2.29
CA MET A 51 -7.36 13.79 -0.97
C MET A 51 -8.81 13.84 -0.53
N TYR A 52 -9.08 13.39 0.69
CA TYR A 52 -10.41 13.43 1.31
C TYR A 52 -10.34 14.26 2.59
N VAL A 53 -11.27 15.21 2.73
CA VAL A 53 -11.34 16.12 3.87
C VAL A 53 -12.76 16.08 4.44
N PRO A 54 -12.95 15.89 5.76
CA PRO A 54 -14.28 15.97 6.37
C PRO A 54 -15.00 17.27 6.01
N LYS A 55 -16.30 17.22 5.67
CA LYS A 55 -17.06 18.47 5.33
C LYS A 55 -17.11 19.47 6.46
N ASN A 56 -17.14 18.98 7.70
CA ASN A 56 -17.16 19.83 8.91
C ASN A 56 -15.77 19.88 9.57
N ALA A 57 -14.72 19.98 8.74
CA ALA A 57 -13.36 20.06 9.22
C ALA A 57 -13.14 21.30 10.08
N GLY A 58 -12.52 21.11 11.26
CA GLY A 58 -11.90 22.18 12.02
C GLY A 58 -10.53 22.55 11.46
N ASP A 59 -9.80 23.36 12.19
CA ASP A 59 -8.41 23.67 11.88
C ASP A 59 -7.48 22.62 12.50
N LYS A 60 -6.36 22.33 11.79
CA LYS A 60 -5.29 21.46 12.30
C LYS A 60 -5.75 20.05 12.68
N LEU A 61 -6.30 19.34 11.71
CA LEU A 61 -6.75 17.96 11.87
C LEU A 61 -5.58 16.94 11.87
N PRO A 62 -5.74 15.77 12.49
CA PRO A 62 -4.85 14.64 12.26
C PRO A 62 -5.01 14.13 10.82
N ALA A 63 -3.93 13.57 10.27
CA ALA A 63 -3.94 13.12 8.88
C ALA A 63 -3.41 11.69 8.71
N ILE A 64 -3.81 11.03 7.61
CA ILE A 64 -3.42 9.66 7.29
C ILE A 64 -3.08 9.56 5.79
N ALA A 65 -1.88 9.05 5.47
CA ALA A 65 -1.52 8.65 4.11
C ALA A 65 -1.82 7.16 3.91
N VAL A 66 -2.41 6.81 2.75
CA VAL A 66 -2.88 5.45 2.46
C VAL A 66 -2.36 4.99 1.10
N SER A 67 -1.84 3.77 0.99
CA SER A 67 -1.48 3.18 -0.30
C SER A 67 -1.61 1.65 -0.33
N GLY A 68 -1.66 1.11 -1.53
CA GLY A 68 -1.84 -0.33 -1.82
C GLY A 68 -3.27 -0.68 -2.19
N PRO A 69 -3.53 -1.94 -2.51
CA PRO A 69 -2.62 -3.09 -2.65
C PRO A 69 -1.52 -2.93 -3.72
N PHE A 70 -0.53 -3.84 -3.70
CA PHE A 70 0.62 -3.80 -4.62
C PHE A 70 0.22 -3.88 -6.10
N GLY A 71 -0.86 -4.60 -6.41
CA GLY A 71 -1.41 -4.71 -7.75
C GLY A 71 -2.50 -3.69 -8.10
N ALA A 72 -2.82 -2.75 -7.21
CA ALA A 72 -3.96 -1.84 -7.33
C ALA A 72 -3.55 -0.39 -7.62
N VAL A 73 -4.55 0.45 -7.78
CA VAL A 73 -4.46 1.92 -7.87
C VAL A 73 -5.33 2.57 -6.79
N LYS A 74 -5.12 3.86 -6.54
CA LYS A 74 -5.83 4.63 -5.50
C LYS A 74 -7.36 4.69 -5.67
N GLU A 75 -7.87 4.37 -6.84
CA GLU A 75 -9.29 4.28 -7.14
C GLU A 75 -9.95 3.00 -6.59
N GLN A 76 -9.17 2.10 -5.99
CA GLN A 76 -9.59 0.83 -5.42
C GLN A 76 -9.50 0.87 -3.89
N SER A 77 -8.92 -0.14 -3.26
CA SER A 77 -8.89 -0.34 -1.81
C SER A 77 -8.33 0.85 -1.02
N SER A 78 -7.20 1.43 -1.43
CA SER A 78 -6.60 2.56 -0.67
C SER A 78 -7.49 3.79 -0.63
N GLY A 79 -8.18 4.12 -1.72
CA GLY A 79 -9.15 5.20 -1.73
C GLY A 79 -10.37 4.93 -0.84
N LEU A 80 -10.86 3.68 -0.81
CA LEU A 80 -11.94 3.27 0.09
C LEU A 80 -11.54 3.48 1.56
N TYR A 81 -10.37 2.97 1.97
CA TYR A 81 -9.86 3.17 3.32
C TYR A 81 -9.68 4.65 3.67
N ALA A 82 -9.12 5.43 2.74
CA ALA A 82 -8.94 6.87 2.91
C ALA A 82 -10.28 7.59 3.11
N GLN A 83 -11.30 7.28 2.30
CA GLN A 83 -12.64 7.86 2.42
C GLN A 83 -13.26 7.54 3.78
N HIS A 84 -13.23 6.27 4.23
CA HIS A 84 -13.78 5.87 5.53
C HIS A 84 -13.06 6.50 6.72
N MET A 85 -11.74 6.68 6.64
CA MET A 85 -11.01 7.38 7.69
C MET A 85 -11.30 8.88 7.67
N ALA A 86 -11.54 9.48 6.50
CA ALA A 86 -11.96 10.89 6.41
C ALA A 86 -13.37 11.11 7.00
N GLU A 87 -14.30 10.18 6.81
CA GLU A 87 -15.63 10.21 7.46
C GLU A 87 -15.53 10.21 8.99
N ARG A 88 -14.42 9.66 9.53
CA ARG A 88 -14.13 9.59 10.98
C ARG A 88 -13.33 10.78 11.52
N GLY A 89 -13.09 11.78 10.68
CA GLY A 89 -12.51 13.07 11.11
C GLY A 89 -11.02 13.27 10.82
N PHE A 90 -10.41 12.46 9.95
CA PHE A 90 -9.03 12.62 9.51
C PHE A 90 -8.96 13.32 8.14
N VAL A 91 -7.93 14.11 7.89
CA VAL A 91 -7.54 14.44 6.52
C VAL A 91 -6.80 13.24 5.94
N THR A 92 -7.20 12.75 4.78
CA THR A 92 -6.54 11.57 4.21
C THR A 92 -6.10 11.80 2.78
N VAL A 93 -5.00 11.13 2.39
CA VAL A 93 -4.54 11.05 1.00
C VAL A 93 -4.34 9.59 0.62
N ALA A 94 -5.00 9.13 -0.46
CA ALA A 94 -4.72 7.86 -1.09
C ALA A 94 -3.88 8.11 -2.34
N PHE A 95 -2.67 7.59 -2.42
CA PHE A 95 -1.76 7.85 -3.53
C PHE A 95 -1.46 6.60 -4.37
N ASP A 96 -1.29 6.82 -5.68
CA ASP A 96 -0.66 5.83 -6.53
C ASP A 96 0.86 5.84 -6.26
N PRO A 97 1.48 4.68 -6.06
CA PRO A 97 2.94 4.63 -5.91
C PRO A 97 3.66 5.04 -7.19
N SER A 98 4.92 5.44 -7.08
CA SER A 98 5.81 5.65 -8.21
C SER A 98 5.70 4.52 -9.24
N PHE A 99 5.72 4.85 -10.51
CA PHE A 99 5.67 3.94 -11.68
C PHE A 99 4.29 3.32 -11.98
N THR A 100 3.25 3.64 -11.20
CA THR A 100 1.93 3.01 -11.33
C THR A 100 0.79 4.03 -11.40
N GLY A 101 -0.39 3.60 -11.86
CA GLY A 101 -1.58 4.43 -11.91
C GLY A 101 -1.38 5.75 -12.65
N GLU A 102 -1.84 6.84 -12.05
CA GLU A 102 -1.66 8.21 -12.55
C GLU A 102 -0.33 8.85 -12.09
N SER A 103 0.41 8.25 -11.14
CA SER A 103 1.72 8.73 -10.72
C SER A 103 2.77 8.59 -11.82
N GLY A 104 3.79 9.44 -11.74
CA GLY A 104 4.92 9.44 -12.65
C GLY A 104 5.91 8.29 -12.45
N GLY A 105 7.08 8.46 -13.02
CA GLY A 105 8.19 7.50 -12.98
C GLY A 105 8.26 6.60 -14.21
N GLU A 106 9.49 6.45 -14.74
CA GLU A 106 9.79 5.62 -15.89
C GLU A 106 11.00 4.71 -15.59
N PRO A 107 11.04 3.49 -16.14
CA PRO A 107 9.95 2.88 -16.93
C PRO A 107 8.73 2.54 -16.07
N ARG A 108 7.55 2.58 -16.68
CA ARG A 108 6.31 2.20 -15.99
C ARG A 108 6.36 0.75 -15.50
N ARG A 109 5.57 0.44 -14.44
CA ARG A 109 5.42 -0.92 -13.90
C ARG A 109 6.70 -1.50 -13.30
N MET A 110 7.43 -0.63 -12.63
CA MET A 110 8.51 -0.97 -11.72
C MET A 110 8.04 -0.91 -10.27
N ALA A 111 8.76 -1.59 -9.39
CA ALA A 111 8.61 -1.46 -7.96
C ALA A 111 9.97 -1.51 -7.28
N SER A 112 10.14 -0.72 -6.24
CA SER A 112 11.39 -0.64 -5.49
C SER A 112 11.11 -0.55 -3.99
N PRO A 113 11.78 -1.36 -3.16
CA PRO A 113 11.65 -1.23 -1.70
C PRO A 113 11.98 0.17 -1.21
N ASP A 114 13.00 0.81 -1.78
CA ASP A 114 13.44 2.16 -1.44
C ASP A 114 12.43 3.21 -1.94
N ILE A 115 12.17 3.27 -3.26
CA ILE A 115 11.33 4.32 -3.84
C ILE A 115 9.88 4.23 -3.34
N ASN A 116 9.31 3.03 -3.25
CA ASN A 116 7.93 2.89 -2.79
C ASN A 116 7.77 3.07 -1.26
N THR A 117 8.81 2.87 -0.47
CA THR A 117 8.84 3.31 0.93
C THR A 117 8.91 4.83 1.01
N GLU A 118 9.76 5.44 0.19
CA GLU A 118 9.89 6.90 0.07
C GLU A 118 8.59 7.58 -0.35
N ASP A 119 7.74 6.94 -1.15
CA ASP A 119 6.44 7.48 -1.55
C ASP A 119 5.53 7.75 -0.31
N PHE A 120 5.63 6.93 0.76
CA PHE A 120 4.97 7.23 2.04
C PHE A 120 5.59 8.45 2.75
N LEU A 121 6.93 8.57 2.74
CA LEU A 121 7.61 9.71 3.35
C LEU A 121 7.25 11.01 2.63
N ALA A 122 7.17 10.98 1.30
CA ALA A 122 6.73 12.10 0.50
C ALA A 122 5.27 12.51 0.78
N ALA A 123 4.39 11.53 1.03
CA ALA A 123 3.02 11.81 1.47
C ALA A 123 2.99 12.45 2.85
N VAL A 124 3.88 12.05 3.77
CA VAL A 124 4.05 12.69 5.09
C VAL A 124 4.58 14.12 4.93
N ASP A 125 5.54 14.36 4.02
CA ASP A 125 6.03 15.71 3.70
C ASP A 125 4.89 16.61 3.18
N PHE A 126 4.09 16.11 2.25
CA PHE A 126 2.93 16.82 1.72
C PHE A 126 1.92 17.17 2.82
N LEU A 127 1.55 16.19 3.64
CA LEU A 127 0.59 16.40 4.73
C LEU A 127 1.14 17.36 5.80
N SER A 128 2.43 17.27 6.13
CA SER A 128 3.09 18.17 7.09
C SER A 128 3.08 19.64 6.65
N ASN A 129 2.99 19.89 5.34
CA ASN A 129 2.93 21.23 4.76
C ASN A 129 1.50 21.66 4.38
N CYS A 130 0.49 20.85 4.71
CA CYS A 130 -0.91 21.19 4.48
C CYS A 130 -1.46 22.07 5.62
N GLU A 131 -2.02 23.22 5.32
CA GLU A 131 -2.56 24.15 6.33
C GLU A 131 -3.66 23.54 7.21
N LEU A 132 -4.42 22.56 6.68
CA LEU A 132 -5.48 21.86 7.40
C LEU A 132 -4.96 20.80 8.37
N VAL A 133 -3.70 20.41 8.26
CA VAL A 133 -3.11 19.29 9.00
C VAL A 133 -2.25 19.78 10.16
N ASP A 134 -2.32 19.09 11.27
CA ASP A 134 -1.33 19.20 12.35
C ASP A 134 -0.15 18.28 12.01
N PRO A 135 1.05 18.82 11.72
CA PRO A 135 2.20 18.02 11.31
C PRO A 135 2.71 17.04 12.38
N GLU A 136 2.34 17.25 13.64
CA GLU A 136 2.67 16.31 14.72
C GLU A 136 1.67 15.16 14.86
N ARG A 137 0.63 15.10 14.01
CA ARG A 137 -0.49 14.17 14.10
C ARG A 137 -0.73 13.41 12.80
N ILE A 138 0.33 12.78 12.27
CA ILE A 138 0.29 12.05 11.00
C ILE A 138 0.47 10.55 11.23
N GLY A 139 -0.42 9.75 10.64
CA GLY A 139 -0.32 8.30 10.57
C GLY A 139 -0.33 7.79 9.14
N ILE A 140 -0.11 6.50 8.96
CA ILE A 140 -0.14 5.84 7.65
C ILE A 140 -0.91 4.53 7.68
N ILE A 141 -1.48 4.16 6.52
CA ILE A 141 -2.09 2.85 6.28
C ILE A 141 -1.47 2.25 5.02
N GLY A 142 -0.90 1.05 5.16
CA GLY A 142 -0.46 0.24 4.03
C GLY A 142 -1.33 -1.00 3.86
N ILE A 143 -1.70 -1.34 2.62
CA ILE A 143 -2.57 -2.48 2.32
C ILE A 143 -1.80 -3.46 1.43
N CYS A 144 -1.88 -4.76 1.74
CA CYS A 144 -1.20 -5.81 0.98
C CYS A 144 0.32 -5.57 0.91
N GLY A 145 0.94 -5.56 -0.27
CA GLY A 145 2.37 -5.29 -0.44
C GLY A 145 2.82 -3.95 0.14
N PHE A 146 1.94 -2.94 0.12
CA PHE A 146 2.21 -1.64 0.74
C PHE A 146 2.10 -1.67 2.28
N GLY A 147 1.56 -2.73 2.87
CA GLY A 147 1.67 -2.96 4.31
C GLY A 147 3.11 -3.13 4.76
N GLY A 148 3.92 -3.90 4.02
CA GLY A 148 5.36 -4.03 4.29
C GLY A 148 6.13 -2.73 4.08
N MET A 149 5.78 -1.94 3.02
CA MET A 149 6.35 -0.61 2.80
C MET A 149 6.00 0.36 3.94
N ALA A 150 4.75 0.32 4.44
CA ALA A 150 4.33 1.17 5.56
C ALA A 150 5.09 0.84 6.85
N VAL A 151 5.30 -0.45 7.15
CA VAL A 151 6.14 -0.86 8.29
C VAL A 151 7.58 -0.39 8.11
N ASN A 152 8.13 -0.50 6.89
CA ASN A 152 9.47 0.02 6.59
C ASN A 152 9.54 1.55 6.70
N ALA A 153 8.53 2.29 6.21
CA ALA A 153 8.46 3.75 6.37
C ALA A 153 8.40 4.17 7.84
N ALA A 154 7.63 3.44 8.67
CA ALA A 154 7.57 3.69 10.11
C ALA A 154 8.91 3.47 10.84
N SER A 155 9.79 2.62 10.30
CA SER A 155 11.15 2.43 10.85
C SER A 155 12.13 3.55 10.45
N LEU A 156 11.78 4.33 9.43
CA LEU A 156 12.63 5.40 8.89
C LEU A 156 12.21 6.80 9.35
N ASP A 157 10.91 7.04 9.52
CA ASP A 157 10.38 8.38 9.77
C ASP A 157 9.62 8.48 11.09
N PRO A 158 10.20 9.08 12.12
CA PRO A 158 9.57 9.25 13.43
C PRO A 158 8.37 10.22 13.44
N ARG A 159 8.13 10.96 12.36
CA ARG A 159 6.92 11.79 12.18
C ARG A 159 5.67 10.92 11.98
N ILE A 160 5.81 9.67 11.59
CA ILE A 160 4.72 8.70 11.50
C ILE A 160 4.36 8.23 12.92
N LYS A 161 3.31 8.81 13.51
CA LYS A 161 2.93 8.57 14.91
C LYS A 161 2.14 7.28 15.14
N ALA A 162 1.53 6.72 14.10
CA ALA A 162 0.85 5.42 14.15
C ALA A 162 0.79 4.80 12.76
N THR A 163 0.90 3.49 12.68
CA THR A 163 0.87 2.72 11.43
C THR A 163 -0.17 1.61 11.50
N VAL A 164 -0.96 1.47 10.44
CA VAL A 164 -1.82 0.30 10.22
C VAL A 164 -1.33 -0.42 8.96
N ALA A 165 -1.12 -1.74 9.06
CA ALA A 165 -0.81 -2.58 7.93
C ALA A 165 -1.91 -3.65 7.79
N SER A 166 -2.78 -3.48 6.79
CA SER A 166 -3.92 -4.36 6.54
C SER A 166 -3.55 -5.42 5.51
N THR A 167 -3.85 -6.69 5.83
CA THR A 167 -3.60 -7.85 4.97
C THR A 167 -2.22 -7.80 4.29
N MET A 168 -1.18 -7.43 5.07
CA MET A 168 0.14 -7.09 4.55
C MET A 168 0.89 -8.25 3.91
N TYR A 169 1.76 -7.89 2.95
CA TYR A 169 2.86 -8.73 2.48
C TYR A 169 4.20 -8.11 2.85
N ASP A 170 5.18 -8.96 3.16
CA ASP A 170 6.57 -8.60 2.98
C ASP A 170 6.98 -8.95 1.55
N MET A 171 7.02 -7.91 0.68
CA MET A 171 7.35 -8.08 -0.73
C MET A 171 8.79 -8.54 -0.93
N SER A 172 9.72 -8.23 -0.02
CA SER A 172 11.08 -8.76 -0.08
C SER A 172 11.10 -10.27 0.21
N LYS A 173 10.39 -10.69 1.27
CA LYS A 173 10.31 -12.11 1.64
C LYS A 173 9.68 -12.97 0.54
N VAL A 174 8.54 -12.56 -0.02
CA VAL A 174 7.89 -13.35 -1.08
C VAL A 174 8.71 -13.40 -2.37
N ASN A 175 9.43 -12.33 -2.72
CA ASN A 175 10.30 -12.35 -3.91
C ASN A 175 11.54 -13.23 -3.71
N VAL A 176 12.07 -13.32 -2.49
CA VAL A 176 13.24 -14.16 -2.16
C VAL A 176 12.86 -15.63 -2.02
N GLU A 177 11.83 -15.92 -1.22
CA GLU A 177 11.51 -17.26 -0.73
C GLU A 177 10.34 -17.93 -1.47
N GLY A 178 9.57 -17.15 -2.26
CA GLY A 178 8.30 -17.60 -2.83
C GLY A 178 7.20 -17.73 -1.76
N TYR A 179 6.00 -18.11 -2.20
CA TYR A 179 4.90 -18.38 -1.27
C TYR A 179 5.21 -19.62 -0.41
N PHE A 180 4.99 -19.49 0.90
CA PHE A 180 5.22 -20.57 1.88
C PHE A 180 6.65 -21.11 1.87
N ALA A 181 7.63 -20.26 1.55
CA ALA A 181 9.04 -20.62 1.40
C ALA A 181 9.29 -21.76 0.38
N SER A 182 8.46 -21.84 -0.67
CA SER A 182 8.56 -22.86 -1.72
C SER A 182 9.84 -22.77 -2.57
N GLU A 183 10.52 -21.63 -2.53
CA GLU A 183 11.72 -21.33 -3.32
C GLU A 183 12.92 -20.93 -2.43
N ASP A 184 12.92 -21.31 -1.16
CA ASP A 184 13.88 -20.84 -0.16
C ASP A 184 15.16 -21.68 -0.08
N THR A 185 15.77 -21.96 -1.20
CA THR A 185 17.12 -22.55 -1.23
C THR A 185 18.10 -21.65 -2.00
N PRO A 186 19.41 -21.64 -1.66
CA PRO A 186 20.40 -20.87 -2.40
C PRO A 186 20.42 -21.20 -3.90
N ALA A 187 20.16 -22.45 -4.27
CA ALA A 187 20.12 -22.89 -5.67
C ALA A 187 18.92 -22.27 -6.42
N GLN A 188 17.71 -22.34 -5.85
CA GLN A 188 16.51 -21.73 -6.43
C GLN A 188 16.64 -20.20 -6.56
N ARG A 189 17.18 -19.54 -5.53
CA ARG A 189 17.46 -18.10 -5.60
C ARG A 189 18.50 -17.76 -6.68
N MET A 190 19.49 -18.63 -6.90
CA MET A 190 20.48 -18.42 -7.98
C MET A 190 19.83 -18.55 -9.36
N GLU A 191 18.98 -19.56 -9.57
CA GLU A 191 18.25 -19.71 -10.84
C GLU A 191 17.34 -18.51 -11.13
N LYS A 192 16.63 -18.01 -10.13
CA LYS A 192 15.86 -16.76 -10.25
C LYS A 192 16.75 -15.58 -10.69
N ARG A 193 17.91 -15.40 -10.06
CA ARG A 193 18.85 -14.32 -10.45
C ARG A 193 19.38 -14.48 -11.87
N LYS A 194 19.67 -15.71 -12.31
CA LYS A 194 20.10 -15.99 -13.70
C LYS A 194 19.00 -15.63 -14.70
N ALA A 195 17.76 -16.03 -14.42
CA ALA A 195 16.62 -15.71 -15.28
C ALA A 195 16.42 -14.19 -15.40
N LEU A 196 16.46 -13.46 -14.28
CA LEU A 196 16.36 -12.00 -14.28
C LEU A 196 17.53 -11.32 -15.00
N ALA A 197 18.76 -11.83 -14.85
CA ALA A 197 19.93 -11.30 -15.58
C ALA A 197 19.79 -11.50 -17.08
N ALA A 198 19.31 -12.66 -17.52
CA ALA A 198 19.03 -12.93 -18.94
C ALA A 198 17.93 -12.00 -19.49
N GLN A 199 16.85 -11.79 -18.71
CA GLN A 199 15.78 -10.87 -19.09
C GLN A 199 16.27 -9.42 -19.18
N ARG A 200 17.11 -8.96 -18.26
CA ARG A 200 17.73 -7.63 -18.34
C ARG A 200 18.52 -7.42 -19.64
N THR A 201 19.29 -8.44 -20.02
CA THR A 201 20.06 -8.40 -21.29
C THR A 201 19.14 -8.27 -22.49
N LYS A 202 18.03 -9.01 -22.50
CA LYS A 202 17.01 -8.97 -23.55
C LYS A 202 16.31 -7.61 -23.61
N ASP A 203 15.83 -7.11 -22.45
CA ASP A 203 15.15 -5.82 -22.35
C ASP A 203 16.06 -4.67 -22.84
N TYR A 204 17.34 -4.68 -22.44
CA TYR A 204 18.32 -3.71 -22.90
C TYR A 204 18.53 -3.74 -24.42
N ALA A 205 18.63 -4.95 -25.00
CA ALA A 205 18.84 -5.12 -26.42
C ALA A 205 17.63 -4.68 -27.28
N THR A 206 16.41 -4.83 -26.74
CA THR A 206 15.17 -4.47 -27.46
C THR A 206 14.69 -3.05 -27.18
N GLY A 207 15.17 -2.42 -26.09
CA GLY A 207 14.64 -1.15 -25.60
C GLY A 207 13.22 -1.23 -25.06
N THR A 208 12.73 -2.43 -24.75
CA THR A 208 11.37 -2.69 -24.23
C THR A 208 11.43 -3.61 -23.02
N TYR A 209 10.38 -3.58 -22.20
CA TYR A 209 10.28 -4.40 -20.98
C TYR A 209 9.22 -5.48 -21.15
N GLU A 210 9.60 -6.73 -20.94
CA GLU A 210 8.66 -7.86 -20.94
C GLU A 210 7.79 -7.80 -19.67
N ARG A 211 6.47 -8.09 -19.81
CA ARG A 211 5.51 -8.13 -18.71
C ARG A 211 5.50 -9.51 -18.05
N ALA A 212 5.44 -9.50 -16.71
CA ALA A 212 5.36 -10.74 -15.94
C ALA A 212 3.95 -11.39 -15.96
N GLY A 213 2.95 -10.69 -16.52
CA GLY A 213 1.56 -11.06 -16.39
C GLY A 213 0.93 -10.50 -15.11
N GLY A 214 -0.36 -10.22 -15.15
CA GLY A 214 -1.14 -9.77 -14.02
C GLY A 214 -1.82 -10.92 -13.29
N VAL A 215 -2.98 -10.63 -12.71
CA VAL A 215 -3.86 -11.69 -12.20
C VAL A 215 -4.35 -12.51 -13.39
N ILE A 216 -4.22 -13.83 -13.27
CA ILE A 216 -4.49 -14.75 -14.39
C ILE A 216 -5.95 -14.65 -14.87
N ASP A 217 -6.14 -14.54 -16.19
CA ASP A 217 -7.43 -14.50 -16.85
C ASP A 217 -7.27 -15.03 -18.29
N PRO A 218 -7.99 -16.08 -18.73
CA PRO A 218 -9.06 -16.77 -18.01
C PRO A 218 -8.56 -17.60 -16.82
N LEU A 219 -9.41 -17.71 -15.79
CA LEU A 219 -9.09 -18.44 -14.56
C LEU A 219 -9.10 -19.97 -14.83
N PRO A 220 -7.98 -20.70 -14.55
CA PRO A 220 -7.96 -22.15 -14.63
C PRO A 220 -8.89 -22.80 -13.59
N GLU A 221 -9.51 -23.93 -13.94
CA GLU A 221 -10.41 -24.66 -13.03
C GLU A 221 -9.70 -25.11 -11.76
N ASP A 222 -8.46 -25.59 -11.88
CA ASP A 222 -7.61 -26.08 -10.81
C ASP A 222 -6.80 -25.00 -10.09
N ALA A 223 -7.05 -23.70 -10.40
CA ALA A 223 -6.38 -22.59 -9.75
C ALA A 223 -6.51 -22.68 -8.21
N PRO A 224 -5.44 -22.41 -7.46
CA PRO A 224 -5.50 -22.31 -6.00
C PRO A 224 -6.59 -21.33 -5.55
N TRP A 225 -7.22 -21.62 -4.41
CA TRP A 225 -8.36 -20.84 -3.91
C TRP A 225 -8.04 -19.34 -3.79
N PHE A 226 -6.84 -18.96 -3.35
CA PHE A 226 -6.45 -17.56 -3.23
C PHE A 226 -6.24 -16.87 -4.59
N VAL A 227 -5.90 -17.62 -5.64
CA VAL A 227 -5.84 -17.11 -7.01
C VAL A 227 -7.25 -16.83 -7.52
N LYS A 228 -8.23 -17.70 -7.16
CA LYS A 228 -9.66 -17.48 -7.44
C LYS A 228 -10.17 -16.21 -6.74
N ASP A 229 -9.76 -15.96 -5.48
CA ASP A 229 -10.09 -14.75 -4.75
C ASP A 229 -9.54 -13.48 -5.42
N TYR A 230 -8.27 -13.50 -5.84
CA TYR A 230 -7.69 -12.39 -6.58
C TYR A 230 -8.38 -12.13 -7.92
N HIS A 231 -8.70 -13.19 -8.65
CA HIS A 231 -9.46 -13.08 -9.90
C HIS A 231 -10.84 -12.47 -9.65
N ALA A 232 -11.57 -12.95 -8.62
CA ALA A 232 -12.88 -12.44 -8.25
C ALA A 232 -12.87 -10.94 -7.89
N TYR A 233 -11.76 -10.43 -7.34
CA TYR A 233 -11.61 -9.00 -7.10
C TYR A 233 -11.15 -8.25 -8.36
N TYR A 234 -9.99 -8.60 -8.94
CA TYR A 234 -9.33 -7.78 -9.95
C TYR A 234 -9.89 -7.94 -11.37
N LYS A 235 -10.57 -9.04 -11.67
CA LYS A 235 -11.05 -9.38 -13.04
C LYS A 235 -12.56 -9.31 -13.18
N THR A 236 -13.28 -8.83 -12.15
CA THR A 236 -14.72 -8.65 -12.15
C THR A 236 -15.10 -7.21 -11.77
N PRO A 237 -16.35 -6.79 -11.97
CA PRO A 237 -16.81 -5.46 -11.54
C PRO A 237 -16.64 -5.16 -10.05
N ARG A 238 -16.33 -6.15 -9.22
CA ARG A 238 -16.08 -5.99 -7.79
C ARG A 238 -14.92 -5.01 -7.52
N GLY A 239 -13.81 -5.13 -8.25
CA GLY A 239 -12.63 -4.32 -8.00
C GLY A 239 -11.78 -4.07 -9.24
N TYR A 240 -12.23 -4.46 -10.45
CA TYR A 240 -11.51 -4.15 -11.69
C TYR A 240 -11.37 -2.64 -11.88
N HIS A 241 -10.18 -2.20 -12.27
CA HIS A 241 -9.91 -0.83 -12.69
C HIS A 241 -8.96 -0.79 -13.89
N ALA A 242 -9.30 0.03 -14.90
CA ALA A 242 -8.52 0.09 -16.14
C ALA A 242 -7.08 0.55 -15.95
N ARG A 243 -6.82 1.47 -15.00
CA ARG A 243 -5.48 1.96 -14.66
C ARG A 243 -4.68 1.02 -13.75
N SER A 244 -5.30 -0.02 -13.21
CA SER A 244 -4.64 -1.03 -12.37
C SER A 244 -3.78 -1.97 -13.22
N GLY A 245 -2.79 -1.40 -13.91
CA GLY A 245 -1.98 -2.10 -14.88
C GLY A 245 -1.22 -3.30 -14.32
N ASN A 246 -0.83 -3.23 -13.04
CA ASN A 246 -0.08 -4.29 -12.40
C ASN A 246 -0.93 -5.55 -12.16
N SER A 247 -2.24 -5.41 -11.92
CA SER A 247 -3.18 -6.53 -11.85
C SER A 247 -3.72 -6.94 -13.24
N ASN A 248 -3.71 -6.04 -14.22
CA ASN A 248 -4.22 -6.31 -15.57
C ASN A 248 -3.24 -7.12 -16.41
N ASP A 249 -2.03 -6.60 -16.67
CA ASP A 249 -1.00 -7.26 -17.49
C ASP A 249 0.37 -7.39 -16.80
N GLY A 250 0.47 -6.91 -15.55
CA GLY A 250 1.56 -7.19 -14.63
C GLY A 250 2.68 -6.15 -14.60
N TRP A 251 3.57 -6.39 -13.68
CA TRP A 251 4.86 -5.73 -13.55
C TRP A 251 5.77 -6.08 -14.74
N ASN A 252 6.82 -5.28 -14.97
CA ASN A 252 7.93 -5.77 -15.78
C ASN A 252 8.56 -6.99 -15.11
N VAL A 253 9.00 -7.98 -15.87
CA VAL A 253 9.63 -9.19 -15.31
C VAL A 253 10.75 -8.83 -14.34
N ILE A 254 11.56 -7.82 -14.70
CA ILE A 254 12.63 -7.31 -13.85
C ILE A 254 12.16 -6.29 -12.79
N GLY A 255 10.88 -5.94 -12.79
CA GLY A 255 10.31 -4.81 -12.04
C GLY A 255 10.49 -4.90 -10.53
N CYS A 256 10.48 -6.12 -9.99
CA CYS A 256 10.62 -6.37 -8.56
C CYS A 256 12.01 -6.89 -8.16
N GLN A 257 13.02 -6.80 -9.03
CA GLN A 257 14.33 -7.41 -8.80
C GLN A 257 15.02 -6.92 -7.53
N SER A 258 14.87 -5.64 -7.18
CA SER A 258 15.54 -5.04 -6.02
C SER A 258 15.05 -5.61 -4.67
N PHE A 259 13.85 -6.19 -4.63
CA PHE A 259 13.35 -6.88 -3.44
C PHE A 259 14.16 -8.13 -3.05
N LEU A 260 14.96 -8.68 -3.99
CA LEU A 260 15.79 -9.85 -3.71
C LEU A 260 16.95 -9.60 -2.74
N ASN A 261 17.32 -8.35 -2.49
CA ASN A 261 18.45 -8.00 -1.62
C ASN A 261 18.20 -6.77 -0.72
N GLN A 262 16.95 -6.31 -0.65
CA GLN A 262 16.56 -5.18 0.21
C GLN A 262 15.39 -5.61 1.11
N PRO A 263 15.68 -6.24 2.26
CA PRO A 263 14.64 -6.74 3.16
C PRO A 263 13.91 -5.58 3.86
N LEU A 264 12.57 -5.51 3.66
CA LEU A 264 11.72 -4.42 4.17
C LEU A 264 11.67 -4.38 5.71
N LEU A 265 11.71 -5.52 6.37
CA LEU A 265 11.52 -5.62 7.82
C LEU A 265 12.84 -5.70 8.60
N ALA A 266 13.96 -5.33 7.99
CA ALA A 266 15.27 -5.44 8.63
C ALA A 266 15.35 -4.65 9.96
N TRP A 267 14.75 -3.47 9.99
CA TRP A 267 14.77 -2.54 11.14
C TRP A 267 13.42 -2.40 11.84
N ALA A 268 12.47 -3.30 11.58
CA ALA A 268 11.12 -3.23 12.17
C ALA A 268 11.14 -3.25 13.71
N GLY A 269 12.12 -3.89 14.33
CA GLY A 269 12.30 -3.92 15.80
C GLY A 269 12.66 -2.57 16.42
N GLU A 270 13.03 -1.55 15.62
CA GLU A 270 13.37 -0.20 16.09
C GLU A 270 12.19 0.77 16.00
N ILE A 271 11.04 0.34 15.50
CA ILE A 271 9.85 1.20 15.45
C ILE A 271 9.35 1.49 16.85
N GLU A 272 9.45 2.74 17.27
CA GLU A 272 8.96 3.19 18.60
C GLU A 272 7.44 3.42 18.61
N ASN A 273 6.88 3.91 17.52
CA ASN A 273 5.47 4.27 17.41
C ASN A 273 4.53 3.04 17.28
N PRO A 274 3.24 3.18 17.66
CA PRO A 274 2.27 2.10 17.57
C PRO A 274 2.09 1.53 16.17
N VAL A 275 2.00 0.21 16.07
CA VAL A 275 1.68 -0.52 14.83
C VAL A 275 0.55 -1.50 15.07
N LEU A 276 -0.49 -1.43 14.24
CA LEU A 276 -1.57 -2.41 14.17
C LEU A 276 -1.46 -3.19 12.86
N LEU A 277 -1.25 -4.49 12.98
CA LEU A 277 -1.37 -5.43 11.87
C LEU A 277 -2.78 -6.01 11.85
N ILE A 278 -3.44 -6.01 10.70
CA ILE A 278 -4.77 -6.61 10.50
C ILE A 278 -4.65 -7.67 9.42
N HIS A 279 -5.14 -8.89 9.67
CA HIS A 279 -5.13 -9.94 8.66
C HIS A 279 -6.33 -10.85 8.75
N GLY A 280 -6.74 -11.45 7.63
CA GLY A 280 -7.81 -12.45 7.61
C GLY A 280 -7.32 -13.81 8.13
N GLU A 281 -8.14 -14.50 8.92
CA GLU A 281 -7.83 -15.84 9.44
C GLU A 281 -7.53 -16.84 8.31
N LYS A 282 -8.33 -16.79 7.22
CA LYS A 282 -8.21 -17.66 6.06
C LYS A 282 -7.30 -17.12 4.96
N ALA A 283 -6.67 -15.96 5.18
CA ALA A 283 -5.77 -15.40 4.18
C ALA A 283 -4.51 -16.25 4.03
N HIS A 284 -4.19 -16.66 2.79
CA HIS A 284 -2.96 -17.40 2.48
C HIS A 284 -1.69 -16.66 2.87
N SER A 285 -1.79 -15.35 3.04
CA SER A 285 -0.69 -14.41 3.34
C SER A 285 -0.56 -14.06 4.82
N ARG A 286 -1.37 -14.65 5.71
CA ARG A 286 -1.40 -14.33 7.15
C ARG A 286 -0.01 -14.41 7.80
N TYR A 287 0.80 -15.37 7.41
CA TYR A 287 2.15 -15.58 7.94
C TYR A 287 3.09 -14.37 7.74
N PHE A 288 2.82 -13.47 6.77
CA PHE A 288 3.61 -12.24 6.63
C PHE A 288 3.36 -11.26 7.77
N SER A 289 2.09 -11.12 8.22
CA SER A 289 1.80 -10.28 9.39
C SER A 289 2.33 -10.91 10.69
N GLU A 290 2.25 -12.22 10.82
CA GLU A 290 2.84 -12.94 11.97
C GLU A 290 4.36 -12.75 12.01
N TYR A 291 5.02 -12.87 10.86
CA TYR A 291 6.46 -12.59 10.72
C TYR A 291 6.81 -11.13 11.05
N ALA A 292 6.01 -10.17 10.56
CA ALA A 292 6.23 -8.76 10.86
C ALA A 292 6.07 -8.47 12.36
N PHE A 293 5.06 -9.07 13.03
CA PHE A 293 4.88 -8.95 14.46
C PHE A 293 6.09 -9.50 15.23
N GLU A 294 6.58 -10.67 14.84
CA GLU A 294 7.78 -11.27 15.43
C GLU A 294 9.03 -10.39 15.22
N ARG A 295 9.20 -9.83 14.02
CA ARG A 295 10.32 -8.91 13.73
C ARG A 295 10.28 -7.64 14.59
N MET A 296 9.09 -7.10 14.87
CA MET A 296 8.91 -5.89 15.68
C MET A 296 9.07 -6.15 17.19
N THR A 297 8.71 -7.34 17.67
CA THR A 297 8.52 -7.60 19.12
C THR A 297 9.44 -8.65 19.69
N GLY A 298 10.04 -9.48 18.86
CA GLY A 298 10.74 -10.70 19.25
C GLY A 298 9.81 -11.81 19.78
N GLN A 299 8.48 -11.67 19.62
CA GLN A 299 7.48 -12.61 20.14
C GLN A 299 6.69 -13.22 18.97
N SER A 300 6.55 -14.53 18.98
CA SER A 300 5.69 -15.23 18.02
C SER A 300 4.22 -15.05 18.39
N VAL A 301 3.35 -14.99 17.38
CA VAL A 301 1.90 -14.94 17.55
C VAL A 301 1.40 -16.29 18.01
N VAL A 302 0.69 -16.33 19.13
CA VAL A 302 0.03 -17.54 19.66
C VAL A 302 -1.48 -17.30 19.64
N GLY A 303 -2.18 -18.04 18.77
CA GLY A 303 -3.62 -17.89 18.57
C GLY A 303 -3.99 -16.89 17.49
N GLU A 304 -5.06 -16.10 17.71
CA GLU A 304 -5.63 -15.20 16.68
C GLU A 304 -5.14 -13.77 16.82
N ASN A 305 -4.95 -13.30 18.05
CA ASN A 305 -4.56 -11.93 18.33
C ASN A 305 -3.38 -11.88 19.29
N ALA A 306 -2.49 -10.92 19.12
CA ALA A 306 -1.40 -10.72 20.06
C ALA A 306 -1.12 -9.21 20.23
N VAL A 307 -0.68 -8.86 21.44
CA VAL A 307 -0.27 -7.49 21.80
C VAL A 307 1.06 -7.58 22.54
N ALA A 308 2.04 -6.81 22.10
CA ALA A 308 3.33 -6.66 22.76
C ALA A 308 3.71 -5.17 22.80
N GLY A 309 3.60 -4.56 23.98
CA GLY A 309 3.76 -3.12 24.13
C GLY A 309 2.73 -2.35 23.32
N ASN A 310 3.18 -1.56 22.35
CA ASN A 310 2.32 -0.81 21.42
C ASN A 310 2.25 -1.43 20.02
N LYS A 311 2.62 -2.70 19.89
CA LYS A 311 2.46 -3.48 18.66
C LYS A 311 1.31 -4.46 18.84
N GLU A 312 0.42 -4.49 17.87
CA GLU A 312 -0.77 -5.35 17.91
C GLU A 312 -0.94 -6.07 16.57
N ILE A 313 -1.34 -7.35 16.63
CA ILE A 313 -1.85 -8.08 15.47
C ILE A 313 -3.28 -8.51 15.77
N MET A 314 -4.19 -8.18 14.85
CA MET A 314 -5.61 -8.51 14.89
C MET A 314 -5.96 -9.42 13.71
N ILE A 315 -6.45 -10.62 14.02
CA ILE A 315 -6.89 -11.59 13.01
C ILE A 315 -8.41 -11.54 12.92
N ILE A 316 -8.92 -11.32 11.71
CA ILE A 316 -10.36 -11.24 11.43
C ILE A 316 -10.89 -12.65 11.15
N PRO A 317 -11.77 -13.19 12.00
CA PRO A 317 -12.29 -14.55 11.85
C PRO A 317 -12.96 -14.76 10.50
N GLY A 318 -12.66 -15.86 9.84
CA GLY A 318 -13.26 -16.28 8.58
C GLY A 318 -12.89 -15.47 7.34
N ALA A 319 -12.22 -14.32 7.48
CA ALA A 319 -11.87 -13.45 6.37
C ALA A 319 -10.70 -14.00 5.54
N THR A 320 -10.79 -13.82 4.22
CA THR A 320 -9.71 -14.06 3.27
C THR A 320 -8.84 -12.81 3.09
N HIS A 321 -7.86 -12.86 2.19
CA HIS A 321 -7.01 -11.72 1.90
C HIS A 321 -7.79 -10.55 1.26
N VAL A 322 -8.63 -10.85 0.27
CA VAL A 322 -9.37 -9.82 -0.50
C VAL A 322 -10.64 -9.35 0.20
N ASP A 323 -11.10 -10.02 1.25
CA ASP A 323 -12.19 -9.53 2.10
C ASP A 323 -11.81 -8.26 2.88
N LEU A 324 -10.52 -7.97 2.95
CA LEU A 324 -9.97 -6.72 3.50
C LEU A 324 -9.64 -5.66 2.42
N TYR A 325 -10.10 -5.85 1.18
CA TYR A 325 -9.90 -4.89 0.09
C TYR A 325 -11.09 -3.97 -0.13
N ASP A 326 -12.30 -4.45 0.17
CA ASP A 326 -13.55 -3.72 -0.01
C ASP A 326 -14.56 -4.05 1.10
N ASP A 327 -15.72 -3.37 1.06
CA ASP A 327 -16.77 -3.54 2.08
C ASP A 327 -17.76 -4.67 1.77
N VAL A 328 -17.51 -5.50 0.75
CA VAL A 328 -18.45 -6.56 0.35
C VAL A 328 -18.68 -7.55 1.48
N ALA A 329 -17.62 -7.97 2.16
CA ALA A 329 -17.72 -8.85 3.32
C ALA A 329 -18.07 -8.11 4.62
N GLY A 330 -17.95 -6.78 4.68
CA GLY A 330 -18.24 -5.96 5.86
C GLY A 330 -17.35 -6.26 7.07
N VAL A 331 -16.12 -6.70 6.83
CA VAL A 331 -15.21 -7.18 7.89
C VAL A 331 -14.02 -6.27 8.18
N ILE A 332 -13.84 -5.20 7.41
CA ILE A 332 -12.74 -4.25 7.62
C ILE A 332 -12.98 -3.52 8.96
N PRO A 333 -12.07 -3.61 9.93
CA PRO A 333 -12.30 -3.10 11.28
C PRO A 333 -11.97 -1.60 11.38
N TYR A 334 -12.73 -0.74 10.66
CA TYR A 334 -12.52 0.71 10.64
C TYR A 334 -12.55 1.36 12.03
N ASP A 335 -13.43 0.89 12.93
CA ASP A 335 -13.52 1.42 14.30
C ASP A 335 -12.26 1.13 15.12
N LYS A 336 -11.62 -0.02 14.88
CA LYS A 336 -10.33 -0.34 15.51
C LYS A 336 -9.22 0.56 14.97
N MET A 337 -9.19 0.82 13.65
CA MET A 337 -8.24 1.75 13.04
C MET A 337 -8.46 3.18 13.58
N GLU A 338 -9.71 3.63 13.65
CA GLU A 338 -10.07 4.92 14.23
C GLU A 338 -9.54 5.05 15.66
N THR A 339 -9.74 4.02 16.48
CA THR A 339 -9.30 3.97 17.87
C THR A 339 -7.78 4.12 17.97
N ILE A 340 -7.00 3.37 17.17
CA ILE A 340 -5.53 3.45 17.15
C ILE A 340 -5.10 4.86 16.77
N PHE A 341 -5.64 5.44 15.70
CA PHE A 341 -5.24 6.77 15.26
C PHE A 341 -5.67 7.86 16.24
N LYS A 342 -6.91 7.87 16.73
CA LYS A 342 -7.39 8.86 17.72
C LYS A 342 -6.63 8.80 19.03
N THR A 343 -6.14 7.64 19.42
CA THR A 343 -5.36 7.47 20.66
C THR A 343 -3.96 8.03 20.51
N ASN A 344 -3.34 7.91 19.33
CA ASN A 344 -1.92 8.19 19.13
C ASN A 344 -1.64 9.45 18.30
N LEU A 345 -2.64 10.02 17.63
CA LEU A 345 -2.55 11.31 16.93
C LEU A 345 -3.23 12.42 17.76
N LYS A 346 -2.70 12.66 18.97
CA LYS A 346 -3.23 13.67 19.91
C LYS A 346 -2.46 14.96 19.85
#